data_26febf197f7384ec277ff60124f0fd1a
#
_entry.id   26febf197f7384ec277ff60124f0fd1a
#
_cell.length_a   1.000
_cell.length_b   1.000
_cell.length_c   1.000
_cell.angle_alpha   90.00
_cell.angle_beta   90.00
_cell.angle_gamma   90.00
#
_symmetry.space_group_name_H-M   'P 1'
#
loop_
_entity.id
_entity.type
_entity.pdbx_description
1 polymer ?
#
loop_
_entity_poly.entity_id
_entity_poly.type
_entity_poly.pdbx_seq_one_letter_code
_entity_poly.pdbx_strand_id
1 'polypeptide(L)' 'MRKIMDGKNRKDIKPGLTVDIVLKKDQRTGKLTRGVVRDILTRSGRHPHGIKVRLTDGQVGRVKRILGERLPS' A
#
# COMPACT_ATOMS: atom_id res chain seq x y z
N MET A 1 13.15 13.15 9.99
CA MET A 1 11.68 13.10 9.99
C MET A 1 11.19 12.38 8.75
N ARG A 2 10.35 11.40 8.92
CA ARG A 2 9.87 10.61 7.79
C ARG A 2 8.65 11.21 7.15
N LYS A 3 8.66 11.21 5.84
CA LYS A 3 7.55 11.67 5.06
C LYS A 3 6.65 10.49 4.71
N ILE A 4 5.38 10.57 5.10
CA ILE A 4 4.42 9.53 4.75
C ILE A 4 3.88 9.84 3.37
N MET A 5 4.00 8.88 2.45
CA MET A 5 3.52 9.01 1.09
C MET A 5 2.12 8.42 0.96
N ASP A 6 1.35 8.95 0.03
CA ASP A 6 -0.05 8.58 -0.14
C ASP A 6 -0.29 7.32 -0.98
N GLY A 7 0.77 6.76 -1.58
CA GLY A 7 0.65 5.52 -2.33
C GLY A 7 -0.01 5.64 -3.69
N LYS A 8 -0.14 6.83 -4.23
CA LYS A 8 -0.75 7.02 -5.56
C LYS A 8 0.21 6.81 -6.71
N ASN A 9 1.51 6.86 -6.46
CA ASN A 9 2.52 6.67 -7.49
C ASN A 9 3.19 5.31 -7.35
N ARG A 10 3.19 4.53 -8.44
CA ARG A 10 3.76 3.20 -8.45
C ARG A 10 5.26 3.21 -8.13
N LYS A 11 5.96 4.24 -8.56
CA LYS A 11 7.41 4.36 -8.32
C LYS A 11 7.77 4.46 -6.85
N ASP A 12 6.82 4.85 -5.99
CA ASP A 12 7.05 4.99 -4.56
C ASP A 12 6.80 3.68 -3.82
N ILE A 13 6.35 2.64 -4.52
CA ILE A 13 5.97 1.37 -3.93
C ILE A 13 6.84 0.27 -4.51
N LYS A 14 7.34 -0.60 -3.64
CA LYS A 14 8.10 -1.79 -4.04
C LYS A 14 7.85 -2.90 -3.04
N PRO A 15 8.09 -4.17 -3.44
CA PRO A 15 7.98 -5.28 -2.49
C PRO A 15 8.89 -5.05 -1.29
N GLY A 16 8.39 -5.39 -0.12
CA GLY A 16 9.10 -5.20 1.14
C GLY A 16 8.74 -3.95 1.91
N LEU A 17 8.03 -3.01 1.29
CA LEU A 17 7.58 -1.80 2.01
C LEU A 17 6.40 -2.11 2.91
N THR A 18 6.36 -1.44 4.06
CA THR A 18 5.21 -1.47 4.94
C THR A 18 4.24 -0.38 4.52
N VAL A 19 3.00 -0.76 4.32
CA VAL A 19 1.95 0.15 3.83
C VAL A 19 0.67 -0.05 4.62
N ASP A 20 -0.20 0.95 4.56
CA ASP A 20 -1.59 0.83 4.99
C ASP A 20 -2.45 0.81 3.73
N ILE A 21 -3.29 -0.20 3.61
CA ILE A 21 -4.17 -0.37 2.45
C ILE A 21 -5.62 -0.37 2.90
N VAL A 22 -6.51 -0.10 1.94
CA VAL A 22 -7.95 -0.27 2.13
C VAL A 22 -8.37 -1.49 1.35
N LEU A 23 -8.89 -2.50 2.05
CA LEU A 23 -9.42 -3.70 1.41
C LEU A 23 -10.73 -3.36 0.71
N LYS A 24 -11.10 -4.16 -0.29
CA LYS A 24 -12.35 -3.95 -1.02
C LYS A 24 -13.55 -3.85 -0.07
N LYS A 25 -13.62 -4.72 0.92
CA LYS A 25 -14.72 -4.73 1.88
C LYS A 25 -14.75 -3.51 2.80
N ASP A 26 -13.64 -2.79 2.89
CA ASP A 26 -13.49 -1.67 3.81
C ASP A 26 -13.54 -0.31 3.10
N GLN A 27 -13.84 -0.30 1.80
CA GLN A 27 -13.85 0.96 1.04
C GLN A 27 -14.89 1.96 1.56
N ARG A 28 -15.98 1.48 2.12
CA ARG A 28 -17.04 2.35 2.65
C ARG A 28 -16.60 3.10 3.89
N THR A 29 -15.85 2.44 4.75
CA THR A 29 -15.44 3.02 6.04
C THR A 29 -14.04 3.63 5.99
N GLY A 30 -13.24 3.22 5.01
CA GLY A 30 -11.85 3.67 4.92
C GLY A 30 -10.94 2.99 5.93
N LYS A 31 -11.38 1.88 6.53
CA LYS A 31 -10.56 1.15 7.48
C LYS A 31 -9.24 0.75 6.83
N LEU A 32 -8.14 0.99 7.55
CA LEU A 32 -6.80 0.67 7.06
C LEU A 32 -6.33 -0.67 7.58
N THR A 33 -5.68 -1.42 6.70
CA THR A 33 -5.04 -2.69 7.02
C THR A 33 -3.55 -2.53 6.75
N ARG A 34 -2.72 -2.74 7.76
CA ARG A 34 -1.28 -2.61 7.62
C ARG A 34 -0.65 -3.93 7.24
N GLY A 35 0.32 -3.87 6.35
CA GLY A 35 1.06 -5.05 5.96
C GLY A 35 2.23 -4.71 5.07
N VAL A 36 2.94 -5.75 4.64
CA VAL A 36 4.13 -5.61 3.81
C VAL A 36 3.78 -5.98 2.37
N VAL A 37 4.18 -5.15 1.42
CA VAL A 37 3.90 -5.38 0.00
C VAL A 37 4.66 -6.61 -0.49
N ARG A 38 3.94 -7.49 -1.16
CA ARG A 38 4.50 -8.63 -1.86
C ARG A 38 4.52 -8.37 -3.37
N ASP A 39 3.38 -7.98 -3.92
CA ASP A 39 3.22 -7.75 -5.35
C ASP A 39 2.52 -6.43 -5.61
N ILE A 40 2.90 -5.77 -6.70
CA ILE A 40 2.23 -4.57 -7.17
C ILE A 40 1.32 -4.98 -8.32
N LEU A 41 0.02 -4.76 -8.17
CA LEU A 41 -0.98 -5.21 -9.15
C LEU A 41 -1.40 -4.13 -10.13
N THR A 42 -1.25 -2.85 -9.78
CA THR A 42 -1.54 -1.75 -10.69
C THR A 42 -0.39 -1.60 -11.67
N ARG A 43 -0.71 -1.62 -12.97
CA ARG A 43 0.30 -1.45 -14.02
C ARG A 43 0.60 0.01 -14.34
N SER A 44 -0.40 0.86 -14.14
CA SER A 44 -0.23 2.30 -14.37
C SER A 44 0.79 2.89 -13.42
N GLY A 45 1.49 3.94 -13.86
CA GLY A 45 2.45 4.64 -13.01
C GLY A 45 1.78 5.39 -11.87
N ARG A 46 0.49 5.66 -11.99
CA ARG A 46 -0.26 6.40 -10.98
C ARG A 46 -1.73 5.96 -10.98
N HIS A 47 -2.35 6.03 -9.81
CA HIS A 47 -3.78 5.77 -9.67
C HIS A 47 -4.37 6.71 -8.61
N PRO A 48 -5.47 7.42 -8.91
CA PRO A 48 -6.04 8.40 -7.99
C PRO A 48 -6.55 7.82 -6.67
N HIS A 49 -6.93 6.54 -6.66
CA HIS A 49 -7.39 5.87 -5.45
C HIS A 49 -6.30 5.06 -4.75
N GLY A 50 -5.07 5.16 -5.24
CA GLY A 50 -3.94 4.43 -4.70
C GLY A 50 -3.60 3.19 -5.53
N ILE A 51 -2.33 2.82 -5.50
CA ILE A 51 -1.82 1.65 -6.21
C ILE A 51 -2.35 0.40 -5.53
N LYS A 52 -2.86 -0.54 -6.33
CA LYS A 52 -3.35 -1.81 -5.82
C LYS A 52 -2.19 -2.77 -5.62
N VAL A 53 -2.12 -3.35 -4.44
CA VAL A 53 -1.04 -4.27 -4.09
C VAL A 53 -1.59 -5.53 -3.43
N ARG A 54 -0.77 -6.57 -3.42
CA ARG A 54 -1.02 -7.77 -2.62
C ARG A 54 0.01 -7.79 -1.49
N LEU A 55 -0.46 -7.99 -0.28
CA LEU A 55 0.42 -8.10 0.89
C LEU A 55 0.98 -9.51 1.01
N THR A 56 2.01 -9.66 1.84
CA THR A 56 2.65 -10.96 2.07
C THR A 56 1.71 -12.02 2.63
N ASP A 57 0.64 -11.60 3.31
CA ASP A 57 -0.38 -12.52 3.84
C ASP A 57 -1.49 -12.81 2.84
N GLY A 58 -1.39 -12.30 1.62
CA GLY A 58 -2.37 -12.55 0.55
C GLY A 58 -3.49 -11.54 0.44
N GLN A 59 -3.62 -10.61 1.38
CA GLN A 59 -4.66 -9.59 1.29
C GLN A 59 -4.36 -8.61 0.17
N VAL A 60 -5.41 -8.14 -0.50
CA VAL A 60 -5.31 -7.23 -1.64
C VAL A 60 -6.09 -5.96 -1.35
N GLY A 61 -5.48 -4.82 -1.64
CA GLY A 61 -6.15 -3.54 -1.47
C GLY A 61 -5.34 -2.40 -2.08
N ARG A 62 -5.88 -1.19 -1.94
CA ARG A 62 -5.22 0.00 -2.47
C ARG A 62 -4.45 0.71 -1.37
N VAL A 63 -3.22 1.08 -1.69
CA VAL A 63 -2.33 1.75 -0.73
C VAL A 63 -2.86 3.15 -0.45
N LYS A 64 -2.97 3.46 0.84
CA LYS A 64 -3.36 4.80 1.30
C LYS A 64 -2.20 5.52 1.97
N ARG A 65 -1.28 4.79 2.58
CA ARG A 65 -0.08 5.36 3.18
C ARG A 65 1.09 4.42 3.01
N ILE A 66 2.25 4.99 2.73
CA ILE A 66 3.50 4.25 2.69
C ILE A 66 4.27 4.62 3.95
N LEU A 67 4.51 3.63 4.80
CA LEU A 67 5.18 3.85 6.08
C LEU A 67 6.70 3.71 5.97
N GLY A 68 7.17 3.18 4.85
CA GLY A 68 8.59 3.02 4.57
C GLY A 68 9.04 1.58 4.62
N GLU A 69 10.34 1.39 4.57
CA GLU A 69 10.91 0.07 4.62
C GLU A 69 10.70 -0.53 6.00
N ARG A 70 10.63 -1.87 6.03
CA ARG A 70 10.53 -2.58 7.28
C ARG A 70 11.75 -2.28 8.14
N LEU A 71 11.50 -1.71 9.31
CA LEU A 71 12.60 -1.42 10.24
C LEU A 71 12.86 -2.63 11.12
N PRO A 72 14.13 -2.91 11.44
CA PRO A 72 14.43 -3.87 12.48
C PRO A 72 13.87 -3.35 13.80
N SER A 73 13.25 -4.21 14.51
CA SER A 73 12.69 -3.86 15.82
C SER A 73 13.76 -3.63 16.84
#